data_156d6e88971e81d9fdc93333ded6a256
#
_entry.id   156d6e88971e81d9fdc93333ded6a256
#
_cell.length_a   1.000
_cell.length_b   1.000
_cell.length_c   1.000
_cell.angle_alpha   90.00
_cell.angle_beta   90.00
_cell.angle_gamma   90.00
#
_symmetry.space_group_name_H-M   'P 1'
#
loop_
_entity.id
_entity.type
_entity.pdbx_description
1 polymer ?
#
loop_
_entity_poly.entity_id
_entity_poly.type
_entity_poly.pdbx_seq_one_letter_code
_entity_poly.pdbx_strand_id
1 'polypeptide(L)'
;IKPVSQEGTARLVRAAIEYAIANGRKSVTFVHKGNIMKFTEGAFRNWGYEVAEKEFAAQTYTWNQWEKTVAAQGSKAANAEQDAALASGKILIKDAIADITLQQVLTRPSEFDVIATLNLNGDYLSDALAAQVGGIGIAPGGNIN
;
A
#
# COMPACT_ATOMS: atom_id res chain seq x y z
N ILE A 1 8.65 22.90 5.27
CA ILE A 1 8.56 22.33 3.89
C ILE A 1 8.46 20.82 4.03
N LYS A 2 7.51 20.21 3.32
CA LYS A 2 7.37 18.75 3.24
C LYS A 2 7.72 18.30 1.80
N PRO A 3 8.98 17.97 1.52
CA PRO A 3 9.36 17.47 0.21
C PRO A 3 8.95 16.01 0.05
N VAL A 4 8.57 15.65 -1.17
CA VAL A 4 8.37 14.26 -1.60
C VAL A 4 9.06 14.09 -2.95
N SER A 5 9.88 13.07 -3.10
CA SER A 5 10.60 12.79 -4.34
C SER A 5 10.14 11.47 -4.98
N GLN A 6 10.22 11.42 -6.29
CA GLN A 6 9.93 10.19 -7.04
C GLN A 6 10.92 9.08 -6.71
N GLU A 7 12.20 9.42 -6.61
CA GLU A 7 13.26 8.47 -6.26
C GLU A 7 13.07 7.85 -4.87
N GLY A 8 12.83 8.69 -3.85
CA GLY A 8 12.58 8.21 -2.48
C GLY A 8 11.31 7.37 -2.39
N THR A 9 10.25 7.77 -3.12
CA THR A 9 9.01 6.98 -3.22
C THR A 9 9.28 5.62 -3.86
N ALA A 10 9.98 5.60 -4.99
CA ALA A 10 10.28 4.36 -5.69
C ALA A 10 11.11 3.40 -4.83
N ARG A 11 12.10 3.91 -4.09
CA ARG A 11 12.90 3.12 -3.15
C ARG A 11 12.05 2.49 -2.04
N LEU A 12 11.18 3.27 -1.42
CA LEU A 12 10.26 2.78 -0.38
C LEU A 12 9.30 1.70 -0.92
N VAL A 13 8.70 1.97 -2.07
CA VAL A 13 7.71 1.05 -2.67
C VAL A 13 8.37 -0.26 -3.11
N ARG A 14 9.57 -0.21 -3.72
CA ARG A 14 10.33 -1.43 -4.03
C ARG A 14 10.59 -2.25 -2.78
N ALA A 15 11.12 -1.63 -1.73
CA ALA A 15 11.39 -2.31 -0.47
C ALA A 15 10.12 -2.97 0.12
N ALA A 16 8.98 -2.30 0.07
CA ALA A 16 7.71 -2.84 0.57
C ALA A 16 7.22 -4.03 -0.27
N ILE A 17 7.31 -3.96 -1.60
CA ILE A 17 6.91 -5.07 -2.49
C ILE A 17 7.88 -6.24 -2.36
N GLU A 18 9.19 -6.00 -2.36
CA GLU A 18 10.20 -7.03 -2.15
C GLU A 18 10.04 -7.73 -0.81
N TYR A 19 9.77 -6.96 0.25
CA TYR A 19 9.45 -7.54 1.57
C TYR A 19 8.21 -8.42 1.51
N ALA A 20 7.15 -7.98 0.83
CA ALA A 20 5.93 -8.76 0.67
C ALA A 20 6.19 -10.06 -0.08
N ILE A 21 6.97 -10.03 -1.16
CA ILE A 21 7.38 -11.21 -1.92
C ILE A 21 8.19 -12.17 -1.05
N ALA A 22 9.25 -11.68 -0.41
CA ALA A 22 10.16 -12.49 0.39
C ALA A 22 9.49 -13.15 1.59
N ASN A 23 8.45 -12.54 2.15
CA ASN A 23 7.74 -13.02 3.34
C ASN A 23 6.36 -13.63 3.03
N GLY A 24 6.03 -13.88 1.77
CA GLY A 24 4.74 -14.48 1.38
C GLY A 24 3.53 -13.66 1.79
N ARG A 25 3.66 -12.32 1.81
CA ARG A 25 2.58 -11.41 2.16
C ARG A 25 1.62 -11.22 0.99
N LYS A 26 0.35 -10.97 1.29
CA LYS A 26 -0.72 -10.99 0.29
C LYS A 26 -1.04 -9.62 -0.30
N SER A 27 -0.72 -8.54 0.41
CA SER A 27 -1.02 -7.19 -0.03
C SER A 27 0.00 -6.15 0.42
N VAL A 28 0.13 -5.09 -0.39
CA VAL A 28 0.79 -3.84 0.00
C VAL A 28 -0.21 -2.71 -0.15
N THR A 29 -0.45 -1.96 0.92
CA THR A 29 -1.36 -0.82 0.93
C THR A 29 -0.57 0.48 1.01
N PHE A 30 -0.72 1.35 0.01
CA PHE A 30 -0.18 2.71 0.06
C PHE A 30 -1.10 3.58 0.89
N VAL A 31 -0.64 4.05 2.05
CA VAL A 31 -1.44 4.94 2.89
C VAL A 31 -0.99 6.38 2.68
N HIS A 32 -1.93 7.25 2.36
CA HIS A 32 -1.65 8.63 1.97
C HIS A 32 -2.82 9.58 2.27
N LYS A 33 -2.57 10.89 2.15
CA LYS A 33 -3.59 11.95 2.22
C LYS A 33 -3.69 12.71 0.88
N GLY A 34 -3.64 11.97 -0.23
CA GLY A 34 -3.60 12.51 -1.59
C GLY A 34 -4.86 13.25 -2.04
N ASN A 35 -5.99 13.05 -1.39
CA ASN A 35 -7.21 13.82 -1.64
C ASN A 35 -7.09 15.29 -1.20
N ILE A 36 -6.24 15.58 -0.21
CA ILE A 36 -5.96 16.94 0.29
C ILE A 36 -4.60 17.44 -0.23
N MET A 37 -3.54 16.67 -0.02
CA MET A 37 -2.17 17.02 -0.44
C MET A 37 -1.84 16.37 -1.80
N LYS A 38 -2.44 16.88 -2.86
CA LYS A 38 -2.46 16.27 -4.20
C LYS A 38 -1.07 16.12 -4.83
N PHE A 39 -0.19 17.09 -4.64
CA PHE A 39 1.12 17.18 -5.29
C PHE A 39 2.26 16.53 -4.47
N THR A 40 2.00 16.10 -3.25
CA THR A 40 2.94 15.37 -2.40
C THR A 40 2.42 13.97 -2.12
N GLU A 41 1.44 13.82 -1.26
CA GLU A 41 0.83 12.53 -0.90
C GLU A 41 0.17 11.85 -2.13
N GLY A 42 -0.49 12.63 -2.99
CA GLY A 42 -1.05 12.11 -4.24
C GLY A 42 0.02 11.69 -5.24
N ALA A 43 1.13 12.42 -5.32
CA ALA A 43 2.28 12.02 -6.13
C ALA A 43 2.91 10.72 -5.61
N PHE A 44 3.08 10.57 -4.29
CA PHE A 44 3.52 9.32 -3.67
C PHE A 44 2.67 8.13 -4.11
N ARG A 45 1.34 8.24 -4.01
CA ARG A 45 0.42 7.19 -4.47
C ARG A 45 0.65 6.85 -5.95
N ASN A 46 0.67 7.87 -6.82
CA ASN A 46 0.77 7.66 -8.26
C ASN A 46 2.11 7.01 -8.65
N TRP A 47 3.22 7.51 -8.12
CA TRP A 47 4.54 6.90 -8.34
C TRP A 47 4.65 5.49 -7.76
N GLY A 48 3.96 5.22 -6.65
CA GLY A 48 3.88 3.88 -6.08
C GLY A 48 3.23 2.88 -7.03
N TYR A 49 2.10 3.24 -7.63
CA TYR A 49 1.46 2.42 -8.66
C TYR A 49 2.34 2.25 -9.91
N GLU A 50 3.02 3.33 -10.35
CA GLU A 50 3.95 3.23 -11.48
C GLU A 50 5.07 2.21 -11.23
N VAL A 51 5.66 2.18 -10.05
CA VAL A 51 6.68 1.19 -9.69
C VAL A 51 6.11 -0.22 -9.74
N ALA A 52 4.95 -0.44 -9.12
CA ALA A 52 4.30 -1.75 -9.11
C ALA A 52 4.00 -2.26 -10.54
N GLU A 53 3.45 -1.39 -11.37
CA GLU A 53 3.06 -1.74 -12.75
C GLU A 53 4.24 -1.90 -13.72
N LYS A 54 5.34 -1.15 -13.51
CA LYS A 54 6.51 -1.21 -14.41
C LYS A 54 7.53 -2.27 -13.99
N GLU A 55 7.78 -2.41 -12.70
CA GLU A 55 8.87 -3.25 -12.20
C GLU A 55 8.40 -4.60 -11.66
N PHE A 56 7.14 -4.70 -11.19
CA PHE A 56 6.60 -5.90 -10.54
C PHE A 56 5.30 -6.44 -11.19
N ALA A 57 5.05 -6.13 -12.45
CA ALA A 57 3.83 -6.53 -13.16
C ALA A 57 3.55 -8.06 -13.13
N ALA A 58 4.62 -8.87 -13.11
CA ALA A 58 4.49 -10.31 -13.03
C ALA A 58 4.03 -10.81 -11.65
N GLN A 59 4.41 -10.12 -10.58
CA GLN A 59 4.18 -10.52 -9.19
C GLN A 59 3.02 -9.79 -8.51
N THR A 60 2.49 -8.73 -9.12
CA THR A 60 1.47 -7.88 -8.50
C THR A 60 0.21 -7.77 -9.36
N TYR A 61 -0.89 -7.43 -8.70
CA TYR A 61 -2.14 -6.95 -9.30
C TYR A 61 -2.52 -5.65 -8.63
N THR A 62 -2.82 -4.59 -9.38
CA THR A 62 -3.06 -3.26 -8.84
C THR A 62 -4.52 -2.84 -8.92
N TRP A 63 -4.97 -1.99 -8.00
CA TRP A 63 -6.30 -1.39 -8.09
C TRP A 63 -6.48 -0.52 -9.35
N ASN A 64 -5.41 0.08 -9.88
CA ASN A 64 -5.48 0.75 -11.17
C ASN A 64 -5.89 -0.21 -12.31
N GLN A 65 -5.41 -1.46 -12.28
CA GLN A 65 -5.85 -2.49 -13.24
C GLN A 65 -7.32 -2.83 -13.05
N TRP A 66 -7.72 -3.03 -11.81
CA TRP A 66 -9.12 -3.28 -11.46
C TRP A 66 -10.03 -2.14 -11.94
N GLU A 67 -9.69 -0.89 -11.68
CA GLU A 67 -10.46 0.28 -12.15
C GLU A 67 -10.56 0.37 -13.67
N LYS A 68 -9.47 0.07 -14.39
CA LYS A 68 -9.48 -0.01 -15.87
C LYS A 68 -10.45 -1.08 -16.36
N THR A 69 -10.45 -2.26 -15.73
CA THR A 69 -11.36 -3.35 -16.10
C THR A 69 -12.80 -3.02 -15.73
N VAL A 70 -13.05 -2.37 -14.58
CA VAL A 70 -14.39 -1.86 -14.23
C VAL A 70 -14.92 -0.91 -15.31
N ALA A 71 -14.08 0.04 -15.74
CA ALA A 71 -14.49 1.02 -16.75
C ALA A 71 -14.78 0.37 -18.12
N ALA A 72 -14.07 -0.69 -18.48
CA ALA A 72 -14.19 -1.36 -19.77
C ALA A 72 -15.28 -2.45 -19.81
N GLN A 73 -15.43 -3.23 -18.72
CA GLN A 73 -16.20 -4.48 -18.70
C GLN A 73 -17.13 -4.61 -17.47
N GLY A 74 -17.09 -3.64 -16.56
CA GLY A 74 -17.91 -3.63 -15.34
C GLY A 74 -17.27 -4.39 -14.16
N SER A 75 -17.83 -4.17 -12.97
CA SER A 75 -17.28 -4.64 -11.70
C SER A 75 -17.22 -6.17 -11.57
N LYS A 76 -18.16 -6.89 -12.19
CA LYS A 76 -18.18 -8.36 -12.14
C LYS A 76 -16.95 -8.96 -12.85
N ALA A 77 -16.58 -8.42 -14.01
CA ALA A 77 -15.40 -8.86 -14.75
C ALA A 77 -14.11 -8.50 -13.99
N ALA A 78 -14.04 -7.28 -13.45
CA ALA A 78 -12.89 -6.82 -12.66
C ALA A 78 -12.66 -7.65 -11.39
N ASN A 79 -13.74 -8.03 -10.68
CA ASN A 79 -13.63 -8.90 -9.52
C ASN A 79 -13.12 -10.30 -9.91
N ALA A 80 -13.64 -10.87 -10.98
CA ALA A 80 -13.17 -12.18 -11.46
C ALA A 80 -11.68 -12.14 -11.89
N GLU A 81 -11.25 -11.06 -12.54
CA GLU A 81 -9.84 -10.83 -12.89
C GLU A 81 -8.95 -10.73 -11.66
N GLN A 82 -9.37 -9.93 -10.66
CA GLN A 82 -8.65 -9.81 -9.39
C GLN A 82 -8.55 -11.16 -8.68
N ASP A 83 -9.66 -11.88 -8.54
CA ASP A 83 -9.70 -13.19 -7.88
C ASP A 83 -8.75 -14.18 -8.57
N ALA A 84 -8.73 -14.22 -9.91
CA ALA A 84 -7.82 -15.05 -10.67
C ALA A 84 -6.35 -14.65 -10.46
N ALA A 85 -6.06 -13.35 -10.43
CA ALA A 85 -4.71 -12.85 -10.18
C ALA A 85 -4.22 -13.24 -8.77
N LEU A 86 -5.05 -13.07 -7.76
CA LEU A 86 -4.71 -13.44 -6.38
C LEU A 86 -4.58 -14.96 -6.20
N ALA A 87 -5.44 -15.73 -6.86
CA ALA A 87 -5.32 -17.20 -6.86
C ALA A 87 -4.04 -17.70 -7.54
N SER A 88 -3.49 -16.94 -8.49
CA SER A 88 -2.18 -17.23 -9.10
C SER A 88 -0.97 -16.86 -8.23
N GLY A 89 -1.22 -16.30 -7.03
CA GLY A 89 -0.17 -15.90 -6.08
C GLY A 89 0.32 -14.47 -6.24
N LYS A 90 -0.34 -13.63 -7.04
CA LYS A 90 0.00 -12.20 -7.14
C LYS A 90 -0.34 -11.46 -5.87
N ILE A 91 0.48 -10.46 -5.54
CA ILE A 91 0.29 -9.56 -4.41
C ILE A 91 -0.64 -8.43 -4.83
N LEU A 92 -1.66 -8.16 -4.01
CA LEU A 92 -2.57 -7.04 -4.23
C LEU A 92 -1.90 -5.72 -3.85
N ILE A 93 -1.81 -4.80 -4.80
CA ILE A 93 -1.40 -3.42 -4.55
C ILE A 93 -2.63 -2.54 -4.52
N LYS A 94 -2.85 -1.91 -3.39
CA LYS A 94 -3.99 -1.02 -3.16
C LYS A 94 -3.58 0.25 -2.43
N ASP A 95 -4.47 1.22 -2.35
CA ASP A 95 -4.25 2.42 -1.54
C ASP A 95 -5.41 2.71 -0.59
N ALA A 96 -5.13 3.51 0.42
CA ALA A 96 -6.13 3.98 1.36
C ALA A 96 -5.78 5.39 1.85
N ILE A 97 -6.81 6.19 2.09
CA ILE A 97 -6.67 7.50 2.72
C ILE A 97 -6.32 7.31 4.20
N ALA A 98 -5.40 8.12 4.73
CA ALA A 98 -4.84 7.95 6.08
C ALA A 98 -5.89 7.91 7.19
N ASP A 99 -6.90 8.79 7.14
CA ASP A 99 -7.96 8.84 8.15
C ASP A 99 -8.84 7.59 8.15
N ILE A 100 -9.22 7.07 6.99
CA ILE A 100 -9.99 5.81 6.95
C ILE A 100 -9.12 4.62 7.33
N THR A 101 -7.82 4.66 7.07
CA THR A 101 -6.89 3.61 7.49
C THR A 101 -6.84 3.49 9.01
N LEU A 102 -6.77 4.60 9.73
CA LEU A 102 -6.82 4.61 11.20
C LEU A 102 -8.06 3.91 11.77
N GLN A 103 -9.21 4.04 11.10
CA GLN A 103 -10.42 3.30 11.44
C GLN A 103 -10.32 1.82 11.03
N GLN A 104 -9.86 1.55 9.83
CA GLN A 104 -9.89 0.20 9.26
C GLN A 104 -8.90 -0.76 9.91
N VAL A 105 -7.75 -0.29 10.36
CA VAL A 105 -6.79 -1.14 11.11
C VAL A 105 -7.35 -1.60 12.46
N LEU A 106 -8.37 -0.91 12.99
CA LEU A 106 -9.10 -1.34 14.19
C LEU A 106 -10.23 -2.32 13.85
N THR A 107 -11.01 -2.02 12.80
CA THR A 107 -12.24 -2.74 12.49
C THR A 107 -12.04 -3.91 11.54
N ARG A 108 -11.01 -3.85 10.70
CA ARG A 108 -10.70 -4.84 9.66
C ARG A 108 -9.19 -5.07 9.49
N PRO A 109 -8.46 -5.38 10.58
CA PRO A 109 -6.99 -5.50 10.53
C PRO A 109 -6.50 -6.56 9.54
N SER A 110 -7.27 -7.62 9.31
CA SER A 110 -6.93 -8.70 8.37
C SER A 110 -6.88 -8.27 6.89
N GLU A 111 -7.38 -7.09 6.56
CA GLU A 111 -7.31 -6.55 5.20
C GLU A 111 -5.95 -5.88 4.90
N PHE A 112 -5.11 -5.69 5.91
CA PHE A 112 -3.80 -5.04 5.80
C PHE A 112 -2.70 -6.05 6.12
N ASP A 113 -1.71 -6.14 5.24
CA ASP A 113 -0.57 -7.03 5.43
C ASP A 113 0.73 -6.21 5.50
N VAL A 114 1.12 -5.56 4.41
CA VAL A 114 2.21 -4.58 4.41
C VAL A 114 1.63 -3.18 4.14
N ILE A 115 2.03 -2.21 4.93
CA ILE A 115 1.66 -0.80 4.73
C ILE A 115 2.91 -0.02 4.32
N ALA A 116 2.84 0.65 3.16
CA ALA A 116 3.84 1.58 2.70
C ALA A 116 3.29 3.01 2.76
N THR A 117 3.97 3.89 3.47
CA THR A 117 3.49 5.25 3.70
C THR A 117 4.63 6.23 3.95
N LEU A 118 4.36 7.52 3.79
CA LEU A 118 5.32 8.57 4.08
C LEU A 118 5.46 8.79 5.60
N ASN A 119 6.57 9.40 5.99
CA ASN A 119 7.04 9.53 7.36
C ASN A 119 5.93 9.91 8.38
N LEU A 120 5.21 11.01 8.17
CA LEU A 120 4.22 11.48 9.16
C LEU A 120 3.07 10.48 9.38
N ASN A 121 2.48 9.98 8.30
CA ASN A 121 1.41 8.99 8.40
C ASN A 121 1.91 7.68 9.00
N GLY A 122 3.14 7.29 8.67
CA GLY A 122 3.79 6.08 9.19
C GLY A 122 4.04 6.17 10.69
N ASP A 123 4.49 7.32 11.16
CA ASP A 123 4.69 7.60 12.57
C ASP A 123 3.39 7.43 13.38
N TYR A 124 2.33 8.10 12.96
CA TYR A 124 1.02 7.94 13.60
C TYR A 124 0.48 6.51 13.54
N LEU A 125 0.57 5.86 12.39
CA LEU A 125 0.04 4.50 12.22
C LEU A 125 0.83 3.47 13.02
N SER A 126 2.16 3.54 13.04
CA SER A 126 2.99 2.60 13.78
C SER A 126 2.73 2.65 15.28
N ASP A 127 2.58 3.84 15.84
CA ASP A 127 2.25 4.02 17.26
C ASP A 127 0.84 3.51 17.58
N ALA A 128 -0.14 3.79 16.73
CA ALA A 128 -1.50 3.30 16.90
C ALA A 128 -1.56 1.77 16.84
N LEU A 129 -0.84 1.14 15.91
CA LEU A 129 -0.75 -0.31 15.79
C LEU A 129 0.02 -0.94 16.95
N ALA A 130 1.12 -0.34 17.38
CA ALA A 130 1.88 -0.79 18.54
C ALA A 130 1.04 -0.79 19.81
N ALA A 131 0.20 0.25 20.01
CA ALA A 131 -0.72 0.32 21.14
C ALA A 131 -1.75 -0.84 21.13
N GLN A 132 -2.20 -1.26 19.96
CA GLN A 132 -3.16 -2.36 19.84
C GLN A 132 -2.57 -3.74 20.20
N VAL A 133 -1.28 -3.95 19.95
CA VAL A 133 -0.61 -5.23 20.23
C VAL A 133 0.06 -5.31 21.59
N GLY A 134 -0.06 -4.29 22.43
CA GLY A 134 0.43 -4.33 23.81
C GLY A 134 1.53 -3.33 24.13
N GLY A 135 1.89 -2.46 23.22
CA GLY A 135 2.72 -1.31 23.51
C GLY A 135 3.96 -1.13 22.62
N ILE A 136 4.39 0.10 22.58
CA ILE A 136 5.53 0.59 21.79
C ILE A 136 6.86 -0.12 22.16
N GLY A 137 7.05 -0.49 23.42
CA GLY A 137 8.30 -1.09 23.88
C GLY A 137 8.63 -2.48 23.30
N ILE A 138 7.66 -3.14 22.67
CA ILE A 138 7.84 -4.46 22.04
C ILE A 138 7.71 -4.42 20.51
N ALA A 139 7.36 -3.27 19.94
CA ALA A 139 7.27 -3.09 18.50
C ALA A 139 8.69 -2.90 17.91
N PRO A 140 9.17 -3.80 17.03
CA PRO A 140 10.48 -3.61 16.41
C PRO A 140 10.44 -2.45 15.44
N GLY A 141 11.50 -1.65 15.46
CA GLY A 141 11.68 -0.54 14.51
C GLY A 141 13.12 -0.48 14.02
N GLY A 142 13.32 0.07 12.83
CA GLY A 142 14.65 0.23 12.26
C GLY A 142 14.69 1.19 11.08
N ASN A 143 15.86 1.82 10.89
CA ASN A 143 16.16 2.58 9.70
C ASN A 143 17.01 1.72 8.75
N ILE A 144 16.60 1.64 7.49
CA ILE A 144 17.28 0.84 6.46
C ILE A 144 17.78 1.80 5.38
N ASN A 145 19.09 1.83 5.14
CA ASN A 145 19.72 2.63 4.10
C ASN A 145 19.89 1.82 2.81
#